data_4100d55272a09cfd33ec402282c9eaef
#
_entry.id   4100d55272a09cfd33ec402282c9eaef
#
_cell.length_a   1.000
_cell.length_b   1.000
_cell.length_c   1.000
_cell.angle_alpha   90.00
_cell.angle_beta   90.00
_cell.angle_gamma   90.00
#
_symmetry.space_group_name_H-M   'P 1'
#
loop_
_entity.id
_entity.type
_entity.pdbx_description
1 polymer ?
#
loop_
_entity_poly.entity_id
_entity_poly.type
_entity_poly.pdbx_seq_one_letter_code
_entity_poly.pdbx_strand_id
1 'polypeptide(L)'
;MPSSQATSTLTKLRVLRVDASARVKGSVTRQLADLMLSELGERVPGLAVTPRDLAAGLPFVDAAWVDANLTEPDARDAAQRQALAASDELVAEIMAADVLLIATPIYNFSVPASLKAWIDQVARARLTFRYTEHGPKGLLTDKKAYILIATGGTEVGSAIDFATPWLKFVLGFLGITDVEMIAADRDMLRGNAARQHAAERIAEVLARDWPALAEAV
;
A
#
# COMPACT_ATOMS: atom_id res chain seq x y z
N MET A 1 1.81 44.85 21.12
CA MET A 1 1.98 43.97 19.95
C MET A 1 1.66 42.56 20.39
N PRO A 2 0.50 41.95 20.07
CA PRO A 2 0.26 40.57 20.42
C PRO A 2 1.00 39.67 19.41
N SER A 3 1.82 38.77 19.95
CA SER A 3 2.52 37.75 19.19
C SER A 3 1.51 36.79 18.59
N SER A 4 1.53 36.71 17.26
CA SER A 4 0.80 35.70 16.49
C SER A 4 1.35 34.30 16.85
N GLN A 5 0.62 33.57 17.67
CA GLN A 5 0.81 32.14 17.80
C GLN A 5 0.37 31.51 16.48
N ALA A 6 1.36 31.10 15.68
CA ALA A 6 1.11 30.24 14.53
C ALA A 6 0.55 28.92 15.07
N THR A 7 -0.75 28.73 14.94
CA THR A 7 -1.43 27.46 15.18
C THR A 7 -0.87 26.47 14.13
N SER A 8 0.09 25.64 14.55
CA SER A 8 0.54 24.51 13.74
C SER A 8 -0.68 23.63 13.50
N THR A 9 -1.23 23.68 12.31
CA THR A 9 -2.24 22.74 11.85
C THR A 9 -1.53 21.39 11.78
N LEU A 10 -1.73 20.54 12.80
CA LEU A 10 -1.27 19.16 12.77
C LEU A 10 -1.86 18.52 11.51
N THR A 11 -1.02 18.36 10.50
CA THR A 11 -1.42 17.75 9.24
C THR A 11 -1.82 16.31 9.54
N LYS A 12 -3.08 15.97 9.32
CA LYS A 12 -3.65 14.66 9.59
C LYS A 12 -2.97 13.62 8.69
N LEU A 13 -2.24 12.65 9.27
CA LEU A 13 -1.61 11.58 8.50
C LEU A 13 -2.68 10.66 7.91
N ARG A 14 -2.66 10.46 6.61
CA ARG A 14 -3.63 9.65 5.86
C ARG A 14 -2.97 8.34 5.43
N VAL A 15 -3.50 7.23 5.90
CA VAL A 15 -3.04 5.88 5.57
C VAL A 15 -4.07 5.20 4.68
N LEU A 16 -3.64 4.71 3.52
CA LEU A 16 -4.40 3.75 2.73
C LEU A 16 -3.97 2.35 3.16
N ARG A 17 -4.86 1.61 3.80
CA ARG A 17 -4.65 0.20 4.16
C ARG A 17 -5.22 -0.70 3.08
N VAL A 18 -4.38 -1.54 2.47
CA VAL A 18 -4.76 -2.50 1.43
C VAL A 18 -4.58 -3.92 1.97
N ASP A 19 -5.68 -4.62 2.22
CA ASP A 19 -5.69 -6.00 2.71
C ASP A 19 -5.86 -6.98 1.53
N ALA A 20 -4.80 -7.74 1.20
CA ALA A 20 -4.80 -8.65 0.03
C ALA A 20 -5.02 -10.13 0.38
N SER A 21 -5.09 -10.47 1.68
CA SER A 21 -5.35 -11.84 2.10
C SER A 21 -6.79 -12.25 1.80
N ALA A 22 -6.96 -13.40 1.15
CA ALA A 22 -8.28 -14.03 0.96
C ALA A 22 -8.90 -14.48 2.30
N ARG A 23 -8.10 -14.66 3.36
CA ARG A 23 -8.60 -14.95 4.69
C ARG A 23 -9.02 -13.66 5.37
N VAL A 24 -10.31 -13.54 5.71
CA VAL A 24 -10.83 -12.44 6.53
C VAL A 24 -10.55 -12.71 8.01
N LYS A 25 -10.73 -13.97 8.48
CA LYS A 25 -10.46 -14.37 9.85
C LYS A 25 -9.14 -15.14 9.95
N GLY A 26 -8.34 -14.87 10.98
CA GLY A 26 -7.08 -15.58 11.25
C GLY A 26 -5.97 -15.29 10.23
N SER A 27 -6.04 -14.19 9.51
CA SER A 27 -4.97 -13.75 8.60
C SER A 27 -3.84 -13.10 9.39
N VAL A 28 -2.63 -13.64 9.25
CA VAL A 28 -1.43 -13.08 9.89
C VAL A 28 -1.16 -11.66 9.41
N THR A 29 -1.27 -11.41 8.10
CA THR A 29 -0.99 -10.08 7.54
C THR A 29 -1.98 -9.01 8.02
N ARG A 30 -3.27 -9.36 8.17
CA ARG A 30 -4.27 -8.44 8.73
C ARG A 30 -3.99 -8.14 10.20
N GLN A 31 -3.59 -9.15 11.00
CA GLN A 31 -3.20 -8.96 12.40
C GLN A 31 -1.99 -8.04 12.54
N LEU A 32 -0.98 -8.19 11.67
CA LEU A 32 0.18 -7.29 11.64
C LEU A 32 -0.23 -5.87 11.22
N ALA A 33 -1.18 -5.72 10.29
CA ALA A 33 -1.70 -4.41 9.91
C ALA A 33 -2.49 -3.74 11.05
N ASP A 34 -3.29 -4.51 11.77
CA ASP A 34 -4.01 -4.03 12.95
C ASP A 34 -3.02 -3.55 14.04
N LEU A 35 -1.98 -4.34 14.32
CA LEU A 35 -0.91 -3.98 15.25
C LEU A 35 -0.20 -2.69 14.83
N MET A 36 0.24 -2.61 13.57
CA MET A 36 0.95 -1.44 13.07
C MET A 36 0.10 -0.17 13.12
N LEU A 37 -1.19 -0.25 12.78
CA LEU A 37 -2.07 0.90 12.85
C LEU A 37 -2.39 1.32 14.29
N SER A 38 -2.49 0.37 15.22
CA SER A 38 -2.66 0.65 16.65
C SER A 38 -1.45 1.44 17.19
N GLU A 39 -0.24 0.91 16.97
CA GLU A 39 0.99 1.56 17.43
C GLU A 39 1.25 2.91 16.73
N LEU A 40 0.93 3.02 15.44
CA LEU A 40 1.04 4.29 14.71
C LEU A 40 0.06 5.33 15.24
N GLY A 41 -1.18 4.90 15.58
CA GLY A 41 -2.21 5.77 16.15
C GLY A 41 -1.81 6.36 17.50
N GLU A 42 -1.06 5.61 18.32
CA GLU A 42 -0.51 6.09 19.59
C GLU A 42 0.56 7.18 19.38
N ARG A 43 1.29 7.11 18.27
CA ARG A 43 2.40 8.05 17.93
C ARG A 43 1.92 9.28 17.17
N VAL A 44 0.87 9.14 16.37
CA VAL A 44 0.38 10.18 15.45
C VAL A 44 -1.07 10.52 15.75
N PRO A 45 -1.33 11.54 16.59
CA PRO A 45 -2.69 12.01 16.85
C PRO A 45 -3.38 12.44 15.55
N GLY A 46 -4.63 12.00 15.37
CA GLY A 46 -5.42 12.35 14.19
C GLY A 46 -5.14 11.49 12.96
N LEU A 47 -4.53 10.31 13.13
CA LEU A 47 -4.40 9.29 12.08
C LEU A 47 -5.74 9.04 11.39
N ALA A 48 -5.76 9.09 10.06
CA ALA A 48 -6.92 8.75 9.24
C ALA A 48 -6.61 7.53 8.39
N VAL A 49 -7.42 6.49 8.52
CA VAL A 49 -7.25 5.24 7.78
C VAL A 49 -8.37 5.05 6.79
N THR A 50 -8.03 4.88 5.51
CA THR A 50 -8.94 4.42 4.45
C THR A 50 -8.69 2.93 4.24
N PRO A 51 -9.65 2.04 4.54
CA PRO A 51 -9.47 0.62 4.31
C PRO A 51 -9.85 0.24 2.88
N ARG A 52 -9.03 -0.60 2.24
CA ARG A 52 -9.32 -1.26 0.97
C ARG A 52 -9.11 -2.77 1.13
N ASP A 53 -10.21 -3.51 1.31
CA ASP A 53 -10.21 -4.97 1.39
C ASP A 53 -10.37 -5.59 0.01
N LEU A 54 -9.38 -6.38 -0.40
CA LEU A 54 -9.36 -7.07 -1.69
C LEU A 54 -9.90 -8.50 -1.65
N ALA A 55 -10.40 -8.97 -0.50
CA ALA A 55 -10.92 -10.33 -0.37
C ALA A 55 -12.17 -10.59 -1.24
N ALA A 56 -12.96 -9.57 -1.50
CA ALA A 56 -14.10 -9.65 -2.42
C ALA A 56 -13.71 -9.69 -3.90
N GLY A 57 -12.43 -9.46 -4.20
CA GLY A 57 -11.92 -9.31 -5.56
C GLY A 57 -12.16 -7.91 -6.15
N LEU A 58 -11.56 -7.69 -7.30
CA LEU A 58 -11.72 -6.49 -8.12
C LEU A 58 -11.97 -6.92 -9.58
N PRO A 59 -12.63 -6.10 -10.39
CA PRO A 59 -12.69 -6.34 -11.83
C PRO A 59 -11.28 -6.44 -12.42
N PHE A 60 -11.05 -7.43 -13.26
CA PHE A 60 -9.82 -7.49 -14.04
C PHE A 60 -9.86 -6.44 -15.15
N VAL A 61 -8.68 -5.96 -15.53
CA VAL A 61 -8.54 -5.11 -16.72
C VAL A 61 -8.97 -5.90 -17.95
N ASP A 62 -9.92 -5.35 -18.68
CA ASP A 62 -10.47 -5.90 -19.94
C ASP A 62 -10.21 -4.95 -21.12
N ALA A 63 -10.66 -5.32 -22.30
CA ALA A 63 -10.48 -4.53 -23.51
C ALA A 63 -11.13 -3.14 -23.41
N ALA A 64 -12.33 -3.05 -22.83
CA ALA A 64 -13.04 -1.78 -22.66
C ALA A 64 -12.28 -0.84 -21.72
N TRP A 65 -11.72 -1.37 -20.63
CA TRP A 65 -10.87 -0.61 -19.72
C TRP A 65 -9.60 -0.12 -20.43
N VAL A 66 -8.93 -0.98 -21.21
CA VAL A 66 -7.71 -0.61 -21.96
C VAL A 66 -7.99 0.52 -22.94
N ASP A 67 -9.04 0.38 -23.76
CA ASP A 67 -9.44 1.39 -24.73
C ASP A 67 -9.78 2.73 -24.06
N ALA A 68 -10.52 2.69 -22.95
CA ALA A 68 -10.86 3.86 -22.16
C ALA A 68 -9.62 4.54 -21.54
N ASN A 69 -8.66 3.75 -21.04
CA ASN A 69 -7.41 4.29 -20.44
C ASN A 69 -6.49 4.92 -21.50
N LEU A 70 -6.49 4.40 -22.73
CA LEU A 70 -5.72 4.97 -23.85
C LEU A 70 -6.36 6.22 -24.45
N THR A 71 -7.68 6.35 -24.33
CA THR A 71 -8.42 7.54 -24.80
C THR A 71 -8.10 8.75 -23.95
N GLU A 72 -7.85 9.91 -24.58
CA GLU A 72 -7.64 11.16 -23.88
C GLU A 72 -8.85 11.49 -22.97
N PRO A 73 -8.64 12.00 -21.72
CA PRO A 73 -9.71 12.18 -20.75
C PRO A 73 -10.91 12.96 -21.26
N ASP A 74 -10.67 14.04 -22.00
CA ASP A 74 -11.73 14.91 -22.54
C ASP A 74 -12.50 14.29 -23.74
N ALA A 75 -11.89 13.30 -24.38
CA ALA A 75 -12.48 12.58 -25.52
C ALA A 75 -13.28 11.34 -25.11
N ARG A 76 -13.24 10.94 -23.83
CA ARG A 76 -13.95 9.75 -23.34
C ARG A 76 -15.45 9.91 -23.40
N ASP A 77 -16.15 8.92 -23.97
CA ASP A 77 -17.60 8.81 -23.89
C ASP A 77 -18.09 8.32 -22.51
N ALA A 78 -19.40 8.17 -22.36
CA ALA A 78 -20.00 7.73 -21.09
C ALA A 78 -19.64 6.27 -20.75
N ALA A 79 -19.54 5.39 -21.73
CA ALA A 79 -19.19 3.97 -21.53
C ALA A 79 -17.72 3.84 -21.08
N GLN A 80 -16.83 4.59 -21.68
CA GLN A 80 -15.40 4.63 -21.30
C GLN A 80 -15.19 5.20 -19.88
N ARG A 81 -15.92 6.25 -19.52
CA ARG A 81 -15.90 6.77 -18.14
C ARG A 81 -16.42 5.74 -17.14
N GLN A 82 -17.50 5.01 -17.49
CA GLN A 82 -18.02 3.94 -16.65
C GLN A 82 -17.04 2.77 -16.51
N ALA A 83 -16.34 2.38 -17.58
CA ALA A 83 -15.32 1.32 -17.53
C ALA A 83 -14.17 1.67 -16.59
N LEU A 84 -13.83 2.94 -16.45
CA LEU A 84 -12.75 3.40 -15.56
C LEU A 84 -13.21 3.77 -14.14
N ALA A 85 -14.50 3.79 -13.84
CA ALA A 85 -15.03 4.34 -12.59
C ALA A 85 -14.42 3.66 -11.34
N ALA A 86 -14.32 2.32 -11.33
CA ALA A 86 -13.68 1.60 -10.21
C ALA A 86 -12.19 1.94 -10.09
N SER A 87 -11.48 2.05 -11.20
CA SER A 87 -10.07 2.44 -11.23
C SER A 87 -9.88 3.88 -10.75
N ASP A 88 -10.76 4.80 -11.12
CA ASP A 88 -10.69 6.21 -10.70
C ASP A 88 -10.86 6.34 -9.18
N GLU A 89 -11.75 5.55 -8.56
CA GLU A 89 -11.88 5.48 -7.10
C GLU A 89 -10.57 5.02 -6.43
N LEU A 90 -9.99 3.89 -6.90
CA LEU A 90 -8.76 3.34 -6.35
C LEU A 90 -7.56 4.29 -6.52
N VAL A 91 -7.49 4.99 -7.65
CA VAL A 91 -6.48 6.01 -7.92
C VAL A 91 -6.66 7.21 -6.97
N ALA A 92 -7.88 7.65 -6.75
CA ALA A 92 -8.14 8.74 -5.81
C ALA A 92 -7.72 8.40 -4.38
N GLU A 93 -7.95 7.15 -3.94
CA GLU A 93 -7.51 6.66 -2.62
C GLU A 93 -5.99 6.69 -2.48
N ILE A 94 -5.26 6.12 -3.43
CA ILE A 94 -3.78 6.09 -3.35
C ILE A 94 -3.18 7.49 -3.50
N MET A 95 -3.76 8.36 -4.30
CA MET A 95 -3.30 9.75 -4.42
C MET A 95 -3.52 10.54 -3.13
N ALA A 96 -4.64 10.32 -2.45
CA ALA A 96 -4.98 11.00 -1.20
C ALA A 96 -4.13 10.54 -0.01
N ALA A 97 -3.56 9.36 -0.03
CA ALA A 97 -2.78 8.80 1.07
C ALA A 97 -1.36 9.41 1.15
N ASP A 98 -0.87 9.58 2.37
CA ASP A 98 0.53 9.92 2.67
C ASP A 98 1.35 8.64 2.89
N VAL A 99 0.69 7.62 3.47
CA VAL A 99 1.26 6.30 3.74
C VAL A 99 0.41 5.21 3.08
N LEU A 100 1.07 4.27 2.43
CA LEU A 100 0.47 3.05 1.88
C LEU A 100 0.85 1.86 2.77
N LEU A 101 -0.13 1.19 3.35
CA LEU A 101 0.04 -0.02 4.14
C LEU A 101 -0.54 -1.21 3.39
N ILE A 102 0.31 -2.05 2.80
CA ILE A 102 -0.11 -3.25 2.07
C ILE A 102 0.10 -4.48 2.95
N ALA A 103 -0.98 -5.19 3.28
CA ALA A 103 -0.97 -6.44 4.02
C ALA A 103 -1.22 -7.61 3.06
N THR A 104 -0.17 -8.36 2.69
CA THR A 104 -0.23 -9.37 1.64
C THR A 104 0.43 -10.69 2.03
N PRO A 105 -0.22 -11.84 1.82
CA PRO A 105 0.48 -13.12 1.83
C PRO A 105 1.24 -13.35 0.52
N ILE A 106 2.16 -14.32 0.51
CA ILE A 106 2.66 -14.93 -0.71
C ILE A 106 1.81 -16.17 -1.01
N TYR A 107 1.14 -16.17 -2.17
CA TYR A 107 0.41 -17.33 -2.70
C TYR A 107 1.13 -17.84 -3.95
N ASN A 108 1.48 -19.14 -3.95
CA ASN A 108 2.14 -19.76 -5.10
C ASN A 108 3.34 -18.93 -5.62
N PHE A 109 4.21 -18.52 -4.68
CA PHE A 109 5.46 -17.78 -4.94
C PHE A 109 5.29 -16.32 -5.39
N SER A 110 4.06 -15.79 -5.48
CA SER A 110 3.80 -14.43 -5.92
C SER A 110 2.73 -13.74 -5.06
N VAL A 111 2.34 -12.54 -5.45
CA VAL A 111 1.25 -11.80 -4.81
C VAL A 111 -0.10 -12.45 -5.14
N PRO A 112 -1.12 -12.31 -4.27
CA PRO A 112 -2.48 -12.71 -4.60
C PRO A 112 -2.99 -12.06 -5.89
N ALA A 113 -3.81 -12.79 -6.66
CA ALA A 113 -4.40 -12.27 -7.89
C ALA A 113 -5.19 -10.98 -7.67
N SER A 114 -5.85 -10.83 -6.51
CA SER A 114 -6.57 -9.61 -6.14
C SER A 114 -5.64 -8.40 -5.95
N LEU A 115 -4.43 -8.61 -5.41
CA LEU A 115 -3.45 -7.53 -5.29
C LEU A 115 -2.88 -7.15 -6.67
N LYS A 116 -2.66 -8.15 -7.54
CA LYS A 116 -2.24 -7.87 -8.92
C LYS A 116 -3.32 -7.07 -9.66
N ALA A 117 -4.61 -7.44 -9.52
CA ALA A 117 -5.71 -6.69 -10.09
C ALA A 117 -5.79 -5.26 -9.55
N TRP A 118 -5.56 -5.06 -8.24
CA TRP A 118 -5.50 -3.72 -7.65
C TRP A 118 -4.37 -2.88 -8.26
N ILE A 119 -3.17 -3.45 -8.39
CA ILE A 119 -2.04 -2.76 -9.05
C ILE A 119 -2.38 -2.40 -10.49
N ASP A 120 -3.02 -3.31 -11.25
CA ASP A 120 -3.40 -3.05 -12.63
C ASP A 120 -4.43 -1.90 -12.75
N GLN A 121 -5.34 -1.81 -11.79
CA GLN A 121 -6.33 -0.74 -11.73
C GLN A 121 -5.73 0.62 -11.33
N VAL A 122 -4.71 0.64 -10.45
CA VAL A 122 -4.09 1.90 -10.01
C VAL A 122 -2.94 2.35 -10.90
N ALA A 123 -2.37 1.48 -11.74
CA ALA A 123 -1.33 1.83 -12.69
C ALA A 123 -1.95 2.55 -13.90
N ARG A 124 -2.27 3.82 -13.72
CA ARG A 124 -2.97 4.68 -14.71
C ARG A 124 -2.02 5.67 -15.34
N ALA A 125 -1.88 5.57 -16.66
CA ALA A 125 -1.14 6.56 -17.43
C ALA A 125 -1.72 7.97 -17.22
N ARG A 126 -0.86 8.97 -17.06
CA ARG A 126 -1.15 10.38 -16.78
C ARG A 126 -1.64 10.67 -15.35
N LEU A 127 -2.01 9.66 -14.55
CA LEU A 127 -2.47 9.83 -13.17
C LEU A 127 -1.43 9.38 -12.15
N THR A 128 -0.96 8.12 -12.24
CA THR A 128 0.00 7.54 -11.29
C THR A 128 1.40 7.35 -11.88
N PHE A 129 1.49 7.38 -13.20
CA PHE A 129 2.75 7.47 -13.94
C PHE A 129 2.54 8.16 -15.28
N ARG A 130 3.62 8.57 -15.95
CA ARG A 130 3.60 9.12 -17.32
C ARG A 130 4.80 8.63 -18.12
N TYR A 131 4.64 8.54 -19.42
CA TYR A 131 5.75 8.32 -20.33
C TYR A 131 6.51 9.64 -20.60
N THR A 132 7.83 9.57 -20.64
CA THR A 132 8.72 10.68 -21.01
C THR A 132 9.70 10.19 -22.08
N GLU A 133 10.46 11.09 -22.68
CA GLU A 133 11.57 10.74 -23.61
C GLU A 133 12.64 9.85 -22.98
N HIS A 134 12.76 9.87 -21.64
CA HIS A 134 13.70 9.04 -20.87
C HIS A 134 13.05 7.79 -20.26
N GLY A 135 11.83 7.43 -20.68
CA GLY A 135 11.08 6.30 -20.16
C GLY A 135 9.93 6.68 -19.20
N PRO A 136 9.34 5.71 -18.54
CA PRO A 136 8.23 5.97 -17.62
C PRO A 136 8.72 6.69 -16.36
N LYS A 137 7.90 7.64 -15.87
CA LYS A 137 8.13 8.38 -14.62
C LYS A 137 6.91 8.24 -13.73
N GLY A 138 7.11 7.74 -12.51
CA GLY A 138 6.08 7.67 -11.47
C GLY A 138 5.67 9.05 -10.97
N LEU A 139 4.42 9.19 -10.58
CA LEU A 139 3.81 10.44 -10.12
C LEU A 139 3.38 10.41 -8.65
N LEU A 140 3.41 9.23 -8.01
CA LEU A 140 3.10 9.05 -6.59
C LEU A 140 4.34 9.30 -5.73
N THR A 141 4.85 10.53 -5.79
CA THR A 141 6.02 10.97 -5.00
C THR A 141 5.62 11.31 -3.57
N ASP A 142 6.62 11.42 -2.67
CA ASP A 142 6.46 11.85 -1.27
C ASP A 142 5.53 10.94 -0.45
N LYS A 143 5.44 9.67 -0.83
CA LYS A 143 4.69 8.64 -0.13
C LYS A 143 5.63 7.59 0.45
N LYS A 144 5.27 7.09 1.64
CA LYS A 144 5.93 5.94 2.26
C LYS A 144 5.06 4.70 2.13
N ALA A 145 5.67 3.56 1.83
CA ALA A 145 4.96 2.28 1.80
C ALA A 145 5.51 1.31 2.86
N TYR A 146 4.62 0.72 3.64
CA TYR A 146 4.89 -0.43 4.49
C TYR A 146 4.22 -1.66 3.89
N ILE A 147 4.99 -2.71 3.67
CA ILE A 147 4.51 -3.98 3.14
C ILE A 147 4.64 -5.05 4.22
N LEU A 148 3.51 -5.50 4.74
CA LEU A 148 3.43 -6.56 5.75
C LEU A 148 3.19 -7.88 5.03
N ILE A 149 4.16 -8.80 5.11
CA ILE A 149 4.16 -10.04 4.34
C ILE A 149 4.05 -11.23 5.28
N ALA A 150 3.22 -12.21 4.91
CA ALA A 150 3.23 -13.52 5.56
C ALA A 150 3.34 -14.63 4.52
N THR A 151 4.17 -15.61 4.81
CA THR A 151 4.36 -16.79 3.96
C THR A 151 4.26 -18.07 4.77
N GLY A 152 3.77 -19.15 4.13
CA GLY A 152 3.77 -20.47 4.74
C GLY A 152 5.17 -21.09 4.79
N GLY A 153 5.81 -21.23 3.64
CA GLY A 153 7.11 -21.90 3.50
C GLY A 153 8.18 -21.10 2.76
N THR A 154 7.80 -20.09 1.99
CA THR A 154 8.74 -19.25 1.23
C THR A 154 9.50 -18.34 2.17
N GLU A 155 10.82 -18.34 2.11
CA GLU A 155 11.66 -17.33 2.75
C GLU A 155 11.66 -16.05 1.92
N VAL A 156 11.37 -14.91 2.57
CA VAL A 156 11.39 -13.61 1.91
C VAL A 156 12.82 -13.26 1.47
N GLY A 157 12.96 -12.82 0.22
CA GLY A 157 14.26 -12.56 -0.41
C GLY A 157 14.98 -13.79 -0.96
N SER A 158 14.40 -15.00 -0.86
CA SER A 158 14.97 -16.21 -1.48
C SER A 158 14.75 -16.22 -3.00
N ALA A 159 15.44 -17.15 -3.69
CA ALA A 159 15.32 -17.31 -5.14
C ALA A 159 13.92 -17.68 -5.66
N ILE A 160 13.03 -18.15 -4.77
CA ILE A 160 11.64 -18.47 -5.10
C ILE A 160 10.64 -17.41 -4.63
N ASP A 161 11.11 -16.30 -4.10
CA ASP A 161 10.28 -15.14 -3.76
C ASP A 161 10.16 -14.21 -4.98
N PHE A 162 9.12 -14.38 -5.75
CA PHE A 162 8.79 -13.51 -6.88
C PHE A 162 7.84 -12.37 -6.48
N ALA A 163 7.32 -12.36 -5.24
CA ALA A 163 6.37 -11.37 -4.78
C ALA A 163 7.05 -10.07 -4.35
N THR A 164 8.05 -10.15 -3.46
CA THR A 164 8.62 -8.96 -2.84
C THR A 164 9.45 -8.11 -3.80
N PRO A 165 10.31 -8.66 -4.67
CA PRO A 165 11.05 -7.86 -5.65
C PRO A 165 10.11 -7.21 -6.67
N TRP A 166 9.04 -7.94 -7.08
CA TRP A 166 8.05 -7.38 -8.00
C TRP A 166 7.26 -6.23 -7.35
N LEU A 167 6.80 -6.37 -6.10
CA LEU A 167 6.10 -5.30 -5.38
C LEU A 167 6.96 -4.05 -5.25
N LYS A 168 8.22 -4.23 -4.85
CA LYS A 168 9.16 -3.12 -4.73
C LYS A 168 9.38 -2.42 -6.08
N PHE A 169 9.53 -3.21 -7.14
CA PHE A 169 9.70 -2.68 -8.50
C PHE A 169 8.48 -1.87 -8.94
N VAL A 170 7.26 -2.41 -8.81
CA VAL A 170 6.05 -1.74 -9.31
C VAL A 170 5.70 -0.50 -8.49
N LEU A 171 5.92 -0.49 -7.17
CA LEU A 171 5.75 0.71 -6.36
C LEU A 171 6.74 1.81 -6.78
N GLY A 172 8.02 1.45 -7.02
CA GLY A 172 9.02 2.37 -7.56
C GLY A 172 8.65 2.90 -8.95
N PHE A 173 8.10 2.05 -9.83
CA PHE A 173 7.57 2.46 -11.13
C PHE A 173 6.45 3.51 -10.98
N LEU A 174 5.59 3.38 -9.98
CA LEU A 174 4.54 4.36 -9.66
C LEU A 174 5.08 5.63 -8.97
N GLY A 175 6.34 5.64 -8.50
CA GLY A 175 6.99 6.77 -7.85
C GLY A 175 7.17 6.62 -6.33
N ILE A 176 6.69 5.53 -5.73
CA ILE A 176 6.84 5.24 -4.30
C ILE A 176 8.16 4.50 -4.09
N THR A 177 9.20 5.22 -3.69
CA THR A 177 10.56 4.68 -3.52
C THR A 177 10.94 4.38 -2.08
N ASP A 178 10.30 5.04 -1.11
CA ASP A 178 10.47 4.75 0.32
C ASP A 178 9.57 3.56 0.72
N VAL A 179 10.12 2.35 0.62
CA VAL A 179 9.40 1.10 0.83
C VAL A 179 10.09 0.28 1.91
N GLU A 180 9.40 0.05 3.02
CA GLU A 180 9.82 -0.84 4.11
C GLU A 180 9.04 -2.16 4.04
N MET A 181 9.76 -3.29 4.14
CA MET A 181 9.16 -4.62 4.14
C MET A 181 9.33 -5.29 5.49
N ILE A 182 8.24 -5.81 6.04
CA ILE A 182 8.19 -6.49 7.34
C ILE A 182 7.55 -7.87 7.12
N ALA A 183 8.28 -8.93 7.45
CA ALA A 183 7.87 -10.28 7.10
C ALA A 183 7.67 -11.18 8.32
N ALA A 184 6.51 -11.86 8.36
CA ALA A 184 6.30 -13.08 9.12
C ALA A 184 6.47 -14.27 8.16
N ASP A 185 7.71 -14.56 7.78
CA ASP A 185 8.01 -15.58 6.77
C ASP A 185 8.13 -16.97 7.37
N ARG A 186 7.85 -17.99 6.53
CA ARG A 186 7.92 -19.40 6.92
C ARG A 186 7.07 -19.72 8.17
N ASP A 187 5.88 -19.09 8.28
CA ASP A 187 4.99 -19.22 9.44
C ASP A 187 4.61 -20.68 9.74
N MET A 188 4.53 -21.55 8.73
CA MET A 188 4.31 -23.00 8.92
C MET A 188 5.47 -23.70 9.64
N LEU A 189 6.68 -23.16 9.57
CA LEU A 189 7.88 -23.72 10.20
C LEU A 189 8.22 -23.02 11.51
N ARG A 190 8.09 -21.69 11.54
CA ARG A 190 8.50 -20.80 12.64
C ARG A 190 7.38 -20.45 13.59
N GLY A 191 6.12 -20.56 13.14
CA GLY A 191 4.93 -20.28 13.94
C GLY A 191 4.98 -18.91 14.64
N ASN A 192 4.75 -18.91 15.94
CA ASN A 192 4.74 -17.66 16.72
C ASN A 192 6.05 -16.87 16.66
N ALA A 193 7.21 -17.51 16.47
CA ALA A 193 8.48 -16.79 16.36
C ALA A 193 8.54 -15.89 15.11
N ALA A 194 7.95 -16.31 13.98
CA ALA A 194 7.87 -15.46 12.80
C ALA A 194 7.01 -14.21 13.05
N ARG A 195 5.89 -14.37 13.73
CA ARG A 195 4.95 -13.28 14.04
C ARG A 195 5.53 -12.31 15.06
N GLN A 196 6.19 -12.85 16.09
CA GLN A 196 6.86 -12.03 17.10
C GLN A 196 7.98 -11.20 16.48
N HIS A 197 8.82 -11.79 15.63
CA HIS A 197 9.86 -11.06 14.91
C HIS A 197 9.28 -9.94 14.04
N ALA A 198 8.15 -10.21 13.34
CA ALA A 198 7.49 -9.16 12.56
C ALA A 198 6.92 -8.03 13.44
N ALA A 199 6.38 -8.38 14.63
CA ALA A 199 5.88 -7.39 15.59
C ALA A 199 7.02 -6.51 16.16
N GLU A 200 8.14 -7.11 16.55
CA GLU A 200 9.34 -6.38 16.98
C GLU A 200 9.85 -5.44 15.88
N ARG A 201 9.86 -5.92 14.64
CA ARG A 201 10.26 -5.10 13.50
C ARG A 201 9.29 -3.94 13.22
N ILE A 202 7.98 -4.10 13.44
CA ILE A 202 7.00 -3.02 13.37
C ILE A 202 7.35 -1.94 14.39
N ALA A 203 7.59 -2.31 15.65
CA ALA A 203 7.91 -1.35 16.70
C ALA A 203 9.21 -0.57 16.42
N GLU A 204 10.26 -1.25 15.93
CA GLU A 204 11.52 -0.61 15.53
C GLU A 204 11.34 0.41 14.41
N VAL A 205 10.62 0.01 13.35
CA VAL A 205 10.40 0.83 12.16
C VAL A 205 9.56 2.05 12.52
N LEU A 206 8.51 1.88 13.31
CA LEU A 206 7.68 2.99 13.78
C LEU A 206 8.43 3.93 14.72
N ALA A 207 9.31 3.42 15.58
CA ALA A 207 10.13 4.27 16.44
C ALA A 207 11.13 5.12 15.63
N ARG A 208 11.65 4.59 14.53
CA ARG A 208 12.54 5.31 13.61
C ARG A 208 11.80 6.36 12.78
N ASP A 209 10.67 5.98 12.17
CA ASP A 209 9.97 6.81 11.18
C ASP A 209 9.00 7.80 11.83
N TRP A 210 8.43 7.40 12.97
CA TRP A 210 7.43 8.16 13.72
C TRP A 210 7.79 8.15 15.21
N PRO A 211 8.85 8.86 15.61
CA PRO A 211 9.23 8.93 17.04
C PRO A 211 8.05 9.49 17.83
N ALA A 212 7.82 8.92 19.03
CA ALA A 212 6.78 9.41 19.91
C ALA A 212 6.98 10.92 20.14
N LEU A 213 5.89 11.68 20.14
CA LEU A 213 5.94 13.09 20.52
C LEU A 213 6.56 13.13 21.92
N ALA A 214 7.72 13.80 22.07
CA ALA A 214 8.28 14.02 23.38
C ALA A 214 7.20 14.66 24.25
N GLU A 215 6.87 14.06 25.39
CA GLU A 215 5.97 14.68 26.35
C GLU A 215 6.52 16.08 26.61
N ALA A 216 5.72 17.09 26.28
CA ALA A 216 6.05 18.46 26.58
C ALA A 216 5.99 18.59 28.12
N VAL A 217 7.17 18.55 28.75
CA VAL A 217 7.36 18.80 30.19
C VAL A 217 7.09 20.28 30.48
#